data_d7d88ded07474d548949095f9efe662e
#
_entry.id   d7d88ded07474d548949095f9efe662e
#
_cell.length_a   1.000
_cell.length_b   1.000
_cell.length_c   1.000
_cell.angle_alpha   90.00
_cell.angle_beta   90.00
_cell.angle_gamma   90.00
#
_symmetry.space_group_name_H-M   'P 1'
#
loop_
_entity.id
_entity.type
_entity.pdbx_description
1 polymer ?
#
loop_
_entity_poly.entity_id
_entity_poly.type
_entity_poly.pdbx_seq_one_letter_code
_entity_poly.pdbx_strand_id
1 'polypeptide(L)'
;MQLAKPNSLTIEDFHEVSPGFCTRIHVQMRRYVYRIAVARSQEIYEAMRTEPSTVCFSERDYAWFLPPGLDLYKMQKACELFHGTHVVGSFFLHRDRDKRKEQRRGEYVKAIRYIEHCGVSKGEAYAFDNDLYDYYNVSVYSRSFVREQIRRMMGAIIAHGYDRIPLSLIKWLLANPISDNFWGLRLRVAPPYGLHLVDVSYDPVDFVNPNPYVDNKVIVVGEDGTMKERLEKNLDAEKEERELDENDEEDGDGDELLENDRRIVGSSQR
;
A
#
# COMPACT_ATOMS: atom_id res chain seq x y z
N MET A 1 -27.06 14.64 0.58
CA MET A 1 -25.91 14.30 1.46
C MET A 1 -26.22 12.96 2.11
N GLN A 2 -25.62 11.86 1.64
CA GLN A 2 -25.75 10.57 2.33
C GLN A 2 -24.98 10.67 3.64
N LEU A 3 -25.68 10.55 4.74
CA LEU A 3 -25.04 10.49 6.06
C LEU A 3 -24.17 9.23 6.12
N ALA A 4 -22.91 9.40 6.50
CA ALA A 4 -22.02 8.27 6.79
C ALA A 4 -22.71 7.30 7.76
N LYS A 5 -22.40 5.99 7.64
CA LYS A 5 -22.92 5.01 8.59
C LYS A 5 -22.59 5.46 10.01
N PRO A 6 -23.49 5.35 10.99
CA PRO A 6 -23.21 5.70 12.37
C PRO A 6 -21.92 5.00 12.83
N ASN A 7 -21.04 5.74 13.52
CA ASN A 7 -19.75 5.27 14.03
C ASN A 7 -18.72 4.81 12.97
N SER A 8 -18.93 5.14 11.68
CA SER A 8 -17.96 4.82 10.63
C SER A 8 -16.84 5.87 10.51
N LEU A 9 -17.02 7.05 11.09
CA LEU A 9 -16.06 8.15 11.10
C LEU A 9 -16.05 8.79 12.48
N THR A 10 -14.87 8.93 13.06
CA THR A 10 -14.63 9.69 14.30
C THR A 10 -13.64 10.80 13.98
N ILE A 11 -13.98 12.03 14.34
CA ILE A 11 -13.07 13.17 14.27
C ILE A 11 -12.46 13.30 15.67
N GLU A 12 -11.15 13.06 15.78
CA GLU A 12 -10.44 13.13 17.05
C GLU A 12 -9.95 14.55 17.33
N ASP A 13 -9.49 15.26 16.28
CA ASP A 13 -8.99 16.62 16.38
C ASP A 13 -9.10 17.35 15.03
N PHE A 14 -8.99 18.68 15.05
CA PHE A 14 -8.92 19.52 13.86
C PHE A 14 -7.99 20.70 14.09
N HIS A 15 -7.33 21.14 13.02
CA HIS A 15 -6.40 22.27 13.05
C HIS A 15 -6.75 23.27 11.95
N GLU A 16 -6.70 24.56 12.31
CA GLU A 16 -6.74 25.62 11.32
C GLU A 16 -5.37 25.73 10.64
N VAL A 17 -5.38 25.74 9.30
CA VAL A 17 -4.19 25.82 8.47
C VAL A 17 -4.33 26.95 7.45
N SER A 18 -3.24 27.36 6.81
CA SER A 18 -3.33 28.38 5.76
C SER A 18 -4.12 27.89 4.56
N PRO A 19 -4.71 28.80 3.76
CA PRO A 19 -5.39 28.43 2.52
C PRO A 19 -4.50 27.70 1.52
N GLY A 20 -3.16 27.88 1.61
CA GLY A 20 -2.19 27.18 0.76
C GLY A 20 -1.87 25.75 1.20
N PHE A 21 -2.31 25.32 2.38
CA PHE A 21 -2.01 23.96 2.86
C PHE A 21 -2.78 22.90 2.07
N CYS A 22 -2.06 21.86 1.65
CA CYS A 22 -2.65 20.71 0.98
C CYS A 22 -2.20 19.42 1.67
N THR A 23 -3.15 18.63 2.16
CA THR A 23 -2.92 17.38 2.89
C THR A 23 -2.17 16.31 2.09
N ARG A 24 -2.15 16.39 0.75
CA ARG A 24 -1.40 15.46 -0.10
C ARG A 24 0.03 15.91 -0.36
N ILE A 25 0.24 17.23 -0.56
CA ILE A 25 1.55 17.80 -0.95
C ILE A 25 2.48 17.95 0.25
N HIS A 26 1.95 18.44 1.38
CA HIS A 26 2.74 18.77 2.57
C HIS A 26 3.05 17.54 3.45
N VAL A 27 2.60 16.36 3.06
CA VAL A 27 2.92 15.12 3.80
C VAL A 27 4.42 14.91 3.82
N GLN A 28 4.96 14.72 5.03
CA GLN A 28 6.34 14.30 5.26
C GLN A 28 6.47 12.79 5.21
N MET A 29 5.53 12.06 5.83
CA MET A 29 5.57 10.61 5.89
C MET A 29 4.16 10.03 6.02
N ARG A 30 3.94 8.88 5.38
CA ARG A 30 2.79 8.00 5.58
C ARG A 30 3.28 6.68 6.13
N ARG A 31 2.66 6.23 7.21
CA ARG A 31 2.87 4.93 7.81
C ARG A 31 1.70 4.02 7.50
N TYR A 32 1.99 2.96 6.76
CA TYR A 32 1.05 1.87 6.56
C TYR A 32 1.47 0.66 7.36
N VAL A 33 0.47 -0.07 7.84
CA VAL A 33 0.65 -1.39 8.45
C VAL A 33 -0.17 -2.38 7.65
N TYR A 34 0.47 -3.46 7.21
CA TYR A 34 -0.23 -4.59 6.64
C TYR A 34 -0.30 -5.70 7.69
N ARG A 35 -1.53 -6.03 8.10
CA ARG A 35 -1.78 -6.99 9.16
C ARG A 35 -2.02 -8.38 8.58
N ILE A 36 -1.38 -9.38 9.19
CA ILE A 36 -1.55 -10.80 8.85
C ILE A 36 -1.84 -11.62 10.09
N ALA A 37 -2.63 -12.68 9.92
CA ALA A 37 -2.96 -13.67 10.95
C ALA A 37 -2.57 -15.05 10.42
N VAL A 38 -1.59 -15.69 11.05
CA VAL A 38 -1.08 -17.01 10.67
C VAL A 38 -1.73 -18.05 11.54
N ALA A 39 -2.44 -19.02 10.95
CA ALA A 39 -3.04 -20.12 11.68
C ALA A 39 -1.96 -20.97 12.34
N ARG A 40 -2.19 -21.41 13.59
CA ARG A 40 -1.24 -22.24 14.33
C ARG A 40 -1.22 -23.69 13.84
N SER A 41 -2.29 -24.13 13.18
CA SER A 41 -2.32 -25.46 12.56
C SER A 41 -3.06 -25.44 11.22
N GLN A 42 -2.87 -26.49 10.42
CA GLN A 42 -3.53 -26.66 9.14
C GLN A 42 -5.04 -26.85 9.31
N GLU A 43 -5.46 -27.56 10.35
CA GLU A 43 -6.87 -27.81 10.68
C GLU A 43 -7.60 -26.49 10.97
N ILE A 44 -6.96 -25.57 11.72
CA ILE A 44 -7.52 -24.23 11.99
C ILE A 44 -7.72 -23.46 10.68
N TYR A 45 -6.71 -23.50 9.78
CA TYR A 45 -6.79 -22.82 8.49
C TYR A 45 -7.90 -23.39 7.60
N GLU A 46 -8.08 -24.71 7.58
CA GLU A 46 -9.13 -25.37 6.82
C GLU A 46 -10.51 -25.11 7.42
N ALA A 47 -10.64 -25.17 8.75
CA ALA A 47 -11.87 -24.83 9.46
C ALA A 47 -12.33 -23.40 9.14
N MET A 48 -11.41 -22.42 9.10
CA MET A 48 -11.73 -21.04 8.71
C MET A 48 -12.34 -20.95 7.32
N ARG A 49 -11.90 -21.78 6.37
CA ARG A 49 -12.42 -21.79 5.00
C ARG A 49 -13.81 -22.38 4.87
N THR A 50 -14.13 -23.34 5.72
CA THR A 50 -15.43 -24.04 5.72
C THR A 50 -16.43 -23.41 6.69
N GLU A 51 -15.95 -22.91 7.81
CA GLU A 51 -16.74 -22.32 8.88
C GLU A 51 -16.23 -20.90 9.23
N PRO A 52 -16.75 -19.87 8.57
CA PRO A 52 -16.30 -18.47 8.81
C PRO A 52 -16.47 -18.00 10.26
N SER A 53 -17.29 -18.68 11.08
CA SER A 53 -17.47 -18.41 12.51
C SER A 53 -16.23 -18.72 13.36
N THR A 54 -15.27 -19.49 12.86
CA THR A 54 -13.99 -19.77 13.53
C THR A 54 -13.07 -18.55 13.57
N VAL A 55 -13.32 -17.54 12.73
CA VAL A 55 -12.57 -16.29 12.74
C VAL A 55 -13.27 -15.30 13.68
N CYS A 56 -12.52 -14.72 14.60
CA CYS A 56 -13.03 -13.65 15.45
C CYS A 56 -13.62 -12.52 14.60
N PHE A 57 -14.84 -12.09 14.94
CA PHE A 57 -15.56 -11.05 14.20
C PHE A 57 -14.75 -9.76 14.06
N SER A 58 -14.01 -9.36 15.10
CA SER A 58 -13.16 -8.16 15.12
C SER A 58 -11.94 -8.23 14.19
N GLU A 59 -11.58 -9.41 13.70
CA GLU A 59 -10.37 -9.64 12.90
C GLU A 59 -10.66 -9.92 11.41
N ARG A 60 -11.90 -10.34 11.10
CA ARG A 60 -12.28 -10.87 9.78
C ARG A 60 -11.93 -9.90 8.63
N ASP A 61 -12.20 -8.60 8.82
CA ASP A 61 -12.01 -7.57 7.81
C ASP A 61 -10.77 -6.70 8.06
N TYR A 62 -9.87 -7.16 8.96
CA TYR A 62 -8.71 -6.38 9.39
C TYR A 62 -7.37 -7.11 9.29
N ALA A 63 -7.35 -8.38 8.89
CA ALA A 63 -6.12 -9.13 8.72
C ALA A 63 -6.22 -10.11 7.56
N TRP A 64 -5.10 -10.36 6.87
CA TRP A 64 -4.99 -11.44 5.91
C TRP A 64 -4.69 -12.76 6.61
N PHE A 65 -5.65 -13.68 6.57
CA PHE A 65 -5.50 -15.00 7.19
C PHE A 65 -4.69 -15.93 6.29
N LEU A 66 -3.67 -16.53 6.86
CA LEU A 66 -2.67 -17.32 6.18
C LEU A 66 -2.55 -18.72 6.82
N PRO A 67 -2.15 -19.74 6.04
CA PRO A 67 -1.87 -21.07 6.56
C PRO A 67 -0.66 -21.07 7.50
N PRO A 68 -0.42 -22.12 8.29
CA PRO A 68 0.76 -22.24 9.11
C PRO A 68 2.05 -22.40 8.27
N GLY A 69 3.21 -22.23 8.91
CA GLY A 69 4.52 -22.45 8.28
C GLY A 69 5.15 -21.21 7.62
N LEU A 70 4.66 -20.01 7.92
CA LEU A 70 5.25 -18.76 7.45
C LEU A 70 6.57 -18.46 8.18
N ASP A 71 7.66 -18.31 7.43
CA ASP A 71 8.98 -17.97 7.95
C ASP A 71 9.16 -16.45 8.06
N LEU A 72 9.11 -15.94 9.30
CA LEU A 72 9.24 -14.51 9.58
C LEU A 72 10.63 -13.95 9.29
N TYR A 73 11.69 -14.77 9.45
CA TYR A 73 13.03 -14.34 9.13
C TYR A 73 13.19 -14.08 7.63
N LYS A 74 12.63 -14.98 6.80
CA LYS A 74 12.60 -14.78 5.35
C LYS A 74 11.79 -13.55 4.97
N MET A 75 10.63 -13.35 5.61
CA MET A 75 9.85 -12.12 5.40
C MET A 75 10.65 -10.87 5.72
N GLN A 76 11.36 -10.84 6.87
CA GLN A 76 12.19 -9.71 7.26
C GLN A 76 13.30 -9.46 6.22
N LYS A 77 13.95 -10.51 5.71
CA LYS A 77 14.94 -10.40 4.63
C LYS A 77 14.37 -9.87 3.33
N ALA A 78 13.13 -10.22 3.00
CA ALA A 78 12.44 -9.64 1.86
C ALA A 78 12.07 -8.16 2.09
N CYS A 79 11.64 -7.78 3.29
CA CYS A 79 11.36 -6.39 3.66
C CYS A 79 12.60 -5.50 3.52
N GLU A 80 13.77 -5.98 3.95
CA GLU A 80 15.03 -5.25 3.86
C GLU A 80 15.41 -4.84 2.42
N LEU A 81 14.97 -5.61 1.41
CA LEU A 81 15.23 -5.27 0.01
C LEU A 81 14.46 -4.05 -0.49
N PHE A 82 13.39 -3.68 0.18
CA PHE A 82 12.58 -2.53 -0.21
C PHE A 82 13.07 -1.21 0.39
N HIS A 83 14.02 -1.22 1.32
CA HIS A 83 14.61 0.02 1.86
C HIS A 83 15.33 0.80 0.78
N GLY A 84 15.20 2.13 0.82
CA GLY A 84 15.88 3.04 -0.08
C GLY A 84 15.06 3.42 -1.31
N THR A 85 15.74 3.93 -2.32
CA THR A 85 15.11 4.44 -3.54
C THR A 85 14.99 3.33 -4.59
N HIS A 86 13.76 3.11 -5.07
CA HIS A 86 13.46 2.11 -6.08
C HIS A 86 12.56 2.66 -7.17
N VAL A 87 12.75 2.15 -8.39
CA VAL A 87 11.74 2.26 -9.44
C VAL A 87 10.74 1.12 -9.22
N VAL A 88 9.55 1.44 -8.73
CA VAL A 88 8.58 0.44 -8.25
C VAL A 88 7.62 -0.06 -9.34
N GLY A 89 7.99 0.00 -10.61
CA GLY A 89 7.13 -0.36 -11.75
C GLY A 89 6.51 -1.75 -11.67
N SER A 90 7.24 -2.78 -11.20
CA SER A 90 6.69 -4.13 -10.98
C SER A 90 5.65 -4.19 -9.86
N PHE A 91 5.73 -3.26 -8.92
CA PHE A 91 4.84 -3.16 -7.76
C PHE A 91 3.76 -2.09 -7.90
N PHE A 92 3.51 -1.62 -9.11
CA PHE A 92 2.54 -0.59 -9.43
C PHE A 92 1.44 -1.11 -10.34
N LEU A 93 0.18 -0.78 -10.06
CA LEU A 93 -0.93 -1.04 -10.97
C LEU A 93 -0.98 0.08 -12.01
N HIS A 94 -0.48 -0.20 -13.22
CA HIS A 94 -0.60 0.72 -14.36
C HIS A 94 -2.02 0.68 -14.91
N ARG A 95 -2.62 1.84 -15.10
CA ARG A 95 -3.91 1.98 -15.79
C ARG A 95 -3.71 1.80 -17.30
N ASP A 96 -4.77 1.47 -18.00
CA ASP A 96 -4.75 1.35 -19.48
C ASP A 96 -4.32 2.66 -20.16
N ARG A 97 -4.65 3.81 -19.56
CA ARG A 97 -4.21 5.13 -20.01
C ARG A 97 -2.69 5.28 -19.94
N ASP A 98 -2.06 4.81 -18.88
CA ASP A 98 -0.61 4.87 -18.70
C ASP A 98 0.08 3.90 -19.64
N LYS A 99 -0.46 2.70 -19.81
CA LYS A 99 0.00 1.72 -20.80
C LYS A 99 -0.05 2.29 -22.23
N ARG A 100 -1.11 3.04 -22.58
CA ARG A 100 -1.20 3.72 -23.90
C ARG A 100 -0.18 4.84 -24.06
N LYS A 101 0.14 5.59 -22.99
CA LYS A 101 1.21 6.61 -23.01
C LYS A 101 2.58 5.95 -23.16
N GLU A 102 2.84 4.87 -22.45
CA GLU A 102 4.07 4.07 -22.56
C GLU A 102 4.26 3.52 -23.97
N GLN A 103 3.22 2.93 -24.57
CA GLN A 103 3.26 2.42 -25.94
C GLN A 103 3.51 3.50 -26.98
N ARG A 104 2.95 4.72 -26.78
CA ARG A 104 3.12 5.85 -27.71
C ARG A 104 4.47 6.52 -27.61
N ARG A 105 5.07 6.61 -26.40
CA ARG A 105 6.32 7.34 -26.13
C ARG A 105 7.53 6.42 -26.04
N GLY A 106 7.34 5.10 -25.92
CA GLY A 106 8.43 4.13 -25.68
C GLY A 106 9.10 4.30 -24.33
N GLU A 107 8.50 5.10 -23.44
CA GLU A 107 9.00 5.39 -22.09
C GLU A 107 8.10 4.75 -21.07
N TYR A 108 8.68 3.93 -20.17
CA TYR A 108 7.96 3.42 -19.01
C TYR A 108 7.75 4.52 -17.98
N VAL A 109 6.58 4.58 -17.36
CA VAL A 109 6.34 5.46 -16.23
C VAL A 109 7.30 5.10 -15.10
N LYS A 110 8.31 5.93 -14.88
CA LYS A 110 9.30 5.73 -13.82
C LYS A 110 8.72 6.16 -12.48
N ALA A 111 7.92 5.29 -11.85
CA ALA A 111 7.47 5.50 -10.49
C ALA A 111 8.63 5.30 -9.51
N ILE A 112 9.36 6.36 -9.18
CA ILE A 112 10.45 6.31 -8.20
C ILE A 112 9.87 6.60 -6.83
N ARG A 113 10.13 5.71 -5.86
CA ARG A 113 9.73 5.88 -4.46
C ARG A 113 10.91 5.61 -3.53
N TYR A 114 11.00 6.41 -2.48
CA TYR A 114 11.92 6.18 -1.38
C TYR A 114 11.14 5.54 -0.22
N ILE A 115 11.54 4.35 0.18
CA ILE A 115 10.95 3.63 1.31
C ILE A 115 11.92 3.75 2.48
N GLU A 116 11.51 4.49 3.51
CA GLU A 116 12.33 4.74 4.70
C GLU A 116 12.42 3.51 5.58
N HIS A 117 11.32 2.75 5.66
CA HIS A 117 11.25 1.54 6.48
C HIS A 117 10.31 0.52 5.86
N CYS A 118 10.72 -0.73 5.92
CA CYS A 118 9.88 -1.89 5.69
C CYS A 118 10.34 -3.00 6.64
N GLY A 119 9.46 -3.48 7.53
CA GLY A 119 9.87 -4.47 8.53
C GLY A 119 8.70 -5.21 9.14
N VAL A 120 8.98 -6.44 9.63
CA VAL A 120 8.02 -7.32 10.29
C VAL A 120 8.11 -7.16 11.81
N SER A 121 6.97 -7.10 12.47
CA SER A 121 6.87 -7.11 13.93
C SER A 121 5.75 -8.04 14.39
N LYS A 122 5.82 -8.51 15.64
CA LYS A 122 4.72 -9.22 16.26
C LYS A 122 3.54 -8.27 16.43
N GLY A 123 2.34 -8.75 16.11
CA GLY A 123 1.08 -8.08 16.35
C GLY A 123 0.30 -8.75 17.47
N GLU A 124 -0.83 -8.14 17.82
CA GLU A 124 -1.76 -8.65 18.81
C GLU A 124 -3.17 -8.69 18.24
N ALA A 125 -4.04 -9.50 18.79
CA ALA A 125 -5.46 -9.50 18.44
C ALA A 125 -6.12 -8.18 18.89
N TYR A 126 -7.09 -7.67 18.11
CA TYR A 126 -7.73 -6.40 18.45
C TYR A 126 -8.67 -6.47 19.66
N ALA A 127 -9.37 -7.59 19.84
CA ALA A 127 -10.38 -7.67 20.90
C ALA A 127 -10.15 -8.83 21.88
N PHE A 128 -9.98 -10.03 21.35
CA PHE A 128 -9.83 -11.22 22.18
C PHE A 128 -8.65 -12.03 21.68
N ASP A 129 -7.70 -12.28 22.55
CA ASP A 129 -6.63 -13.23 22.26
C ASP A 129 -7.25 -14.62 22.13
N ASN A 130 -6.99 -15.27 21.03
CA ASN A 130 -7.37 -16.65 20.83
C ASN A 130 -6.11 -17.45 20.44
N ASP A 131 -6.05 -18.66 20.91
CA ASP A 131 -4.93 -19.56 20.62
C ASP A 131 -4.95 -20.15 19.19
N LEU A 132 -5.75 -19.60 18.30
CA LEU A 132 -5.91 -20.11 16.94
C LEU A 132 -4.93 -19.48 15.95
N TYR A 133 -4.55 -18.20 16.16
CA TYR A 133 -3.76 -17.43 15.23
C TYR A 133 -2.63 -16.68 15.92
N ASP A 134 -1.50 -16.58 15.23
CA ASP A 134 -0.42 -15.65 15.57
C ASP A 134 -0.51 -14.44 14.65
N TYR A 135 -0.51 -13.24 15.22
CA TYR A 135 -0.64 -11.99 14.48
C TYR A 135 0.72 -11.34 14.24
N TYR A 136 0.89 -10.81 13.04
CA TYR A 136 2.10 -10.06 12.66
C TYR A 136 1.71 -8.83 11.85
N ASN A 137 2.54 -7.80 11.95
CA ASN A 137 2.41 -6.55 11.25
C ASN A 137 3.62 -6.32 10.36
N VAL A 138 3.40 -5.93 9.10
CA VAL A 138 4.44 -5.40 8.24
C VAL A 138 4.24 -3.91 8.14
N SER A 139 5.16 -3.13 8.73
CA SER A 139 5.13 -1.68 8.70
C SER A 139 5.93 -1.16 7.51
N VAL A 140 5.36 -0.21 6.75
CA VAL A 140 6.02 0.41 5.60
C VAL A 140 5.88 1.94 5.71
N TYR A 141 7.02 2.64 5.66
CA TYR A 141 7.07 4.10 5.78
C TYR A 141 7.63 4.70 4.50
N SER A 142 6.95 5.70 3.98
CA SER A 142 7.37 6.48 2.81
C SER A 142 6.57 7.78 2.75
N ARG A 143 7.10 8.79 2.08
CA ARG A 143 6.37 10.02 1.81
C ARG A 143 5.13 9.77 0.93
N SER A 144 5.26 8.89 -0.07
CA SER A 144 4.17 8.57 -0.99
C SER A 144 4.25 7.13 -1.48
N PHE A 145 3.10 6.60 -1.89
CA PHE A 145 2.97 5.27 -2.48
C PHE A 145 2.19 5.35 -3.78
N VAL A 146 2.49 4.47 -4.72
CA VAL A 146 1.69 4.28 -5.92
C VAL A 146 0.60 3.23 -5.69
N ARG A 147 -0.38 3.20 -6.57
CA ARG A 147 -1.53 2.28 -6.48
C ARG A 147 -1.09 0.82 -6.38
N GLU A 148 -1.66 0.08 -5.44
CA GLU A 148 -1.37 -1.33 -5.11
C GLU A 148 0.06 -1.62 -4.64
N GLN A 149 0.95 -0.63 -4.53
CA GLN A 149 2.35 -0.85 -4.22
C GLN A 149 2.55 -1.75 -3.01
N ILE A 150 2.01 -1.38 -1.85
CA ILE A 150 2.19 -2.14 -0.60
C ILE A 150 1.59 -3.54 -0.74
N ARG A 151 0.42 -3.66 -1.36
CA ARG A 151 -0.24 -4.96 -1.53
C ARG A 151 0.55 -5.91 -2.43
N ARG A 152 1.19 -5.42 -3.49
CA ARG A 152 2.09 -6.21 -4.33
C ARG A 152 3.39 -6.55 -3.62
N MET A 153 3.97 -5.62 -2.86
CA MET A 153 5.12 -5.90 -1.99
C MET A 153 4.78 -7.03 -1.01
N MET A 154 3.62 -6.95 -0.33
CA MET A 154 3.14 -7.99 0.58
C MET A 154 2.96 -9.34 -0.11
N GLY A 155 2.42 -9.37 -1.33
CA GLY A 155 2.30 -10.60 -2.13
C GLY A 155 3.65 -11.28 -2.35
N ALA A 156 4.69 -10.52 -2.69
CA ALA A 156 6.05 -11.04 -2.89
C ALA A 156 6.73 -11.44 -1.55
N ILE A 157 6.59 -10.63 -0.49
CA ILE A 157 7.14 -10.91 0.84
C ILE A 157 6.56 -12.21 1.40
N ILE A 158 5.25 -12.38 1.34
CA ILE A 158 4.55 -13.60 1.81
C ILE A 158 4.93 -14.81 0.96
N ALA A 159 5.00 -14.66 -0.37
CA ALA A 159 5.43 -15.75 -1.25
C ALA A 159 6.86 -16.22 -0.93
N HIS A 160 7.76 -15.30 -0.57
CA HIS A 160 9.11 -15.66 -0.12
C HIS A 160 9.10 -16.29 1.28
N GLY A 161 8.29 -15.80 2.20
CA GLY A 161 8.12 -16.37 3.53
C GLY A 161 7.64 -17.84 3.52
N TYR A 162 6.89 -18.24 2.47
CA TYR A 162 6.48 -19.63 2.24
C TYR A 162 7.38 -20.42 1.28
N ASP A 163 8.58 -19.95 0.98
CA ASP A 163 9.50 -20.60 0.01
C ASP A 163 8.94 -20.78 -1.42
N ARG A 164 7.88 -20.06 -1.77
CA ARG A 164 7.28 -20.14 -3.12
C ARG A 164 8.12 -19.43 -4.17
N ILE A 165 8.89 -18.41 -3.77
CA ILE A 165 9.83 -17.70 -4.60
C ILE A 165 11.15 -17.46 -3.85
N PRO A 166 12.29 -17.49 -4.53
CA PRO A 166 13.57 -17.14 -3.92
C PRO A 166 13.69 -15.60 -3.75
N LEU A 167 14.52 -15.18 -2.80
CA LEU A 167 14.82 -13.76 -2.54
C LEU A 167 15.39 -13.04 -3.77
N SER A 168 16.17 -13.77 -4.61
CA SER A 168 16.73 -13.26 -5.86
C SER A 168 15.65 -12.80 -6.85
N LEU A 169 14.46 -13.38 -6.80
CA LEU A 169 13.35 -12.99 -7.67
C LEU A 169 12.76 -11.63 -7.27
N ILE A 170 12.70 -11.31 -5.96
CA ILE A 170 12.29 -9.98 -5.50
C ILE A 170 13.33 -8.94 -5.95
N LYS A 171 14.63 -9.24 -5.84
CA LYS A 171 15.70 -8.39 -6.38
C LYS A 171 15.55 -8.18 -7.88
N TRP A 172 15.22 -9.23 -8.62
CA TRP A 172 15.00 -9.14 -10.06
C TRP A 172 13.80 -8.25 -10.41
N LEU A 173 12.68 -8.34 -9.67
CA LEU A 173 11.51 -7.46 -9.85
C LEU A 173 11.85 -5.98 -9.63
N LEU A 174 12.71 -5.67 -8.64
CA LEU A 174 13.18 -4.30 -8.39
C LEU A 174 14.15 -3.82 -9.48
N ALA A 175 14.98 -4.72 -10.02
CA ALA A 175 15.91 -4.40 -11.10
C ALA A 175 15.22 -4.31 -12.47
N ASN A 176 14.08 -4.97 -12.66
CA ASN A 176 13.28 -4.99 -13.90
C ASN A 176 11.87 -4.45 -13.62
N PRO A 177 11.72 -3.13 -13.46
CA PRO A 177 10.49 -2.49 -12.94
C PRO A 177 9.39 -2.38 -13.99
N ILE A 178 8.92 -3.50 -14.50
CA ILE A 178 7.82 -3.60 -15.47
C ILE A 178 6.62 -4.27 -14.80
N SER A 179 5.43 -3.67 -14.88
CA SER A 179 4.21 -4.15 -14.22
C SER A 179 3.88 -5.60 -14.57
N ASP A 180 4.10 -5.99 -15.82
CA ASP A 180 3.78 -7.33 -16.31
C ASP A 180 4.68 -8.41 -15.70
N ASN A 181 5.88 -8.06 -15.23
CA ASN A 181 6.78 -8.99 -14.56
C ASN A 181 6.16 -9.56 -13.27
N PHE A 182 5.41 -8.75 -12.52
CA PHE A 182 4.70 -9.24 -11.34
C PHE A 182 3.68 -10.32 -11.68
N TRP A 183 2.88 -10.09 -12.74
CA TRP A 183 1.87 -11.03 -13.20
C TRP A 183 2.47 -12.25 -13.90
N GLY A 184 3.53 -12.07 -14.67
CA GLY A 184 4.28 -13.14 -15.33
C GLY A 184 4.80 -14.19 -14.35
N LEU A 185 5.12 -13.76 -13.12
CA LEU A 185 5.54 -14.66 -12.04
C LEU A 185 4.36 -15.27 -11.25
N ARG A 186 3.13 -15.02 -11.67
CA ARG A 186 1.89 -15.48 -11.01
C ARG A 186 1.83 -15.14 -9.52
N LEU A 187 2.41 -14.00 -9.14
CA LEU A 187 2.33 -13.50 -7.78
C LEU A 187 0.90 -13.01 -7.49
N ARG A 188 0.44 -13.28 -6.30
CA ARG A 188 -0.88 -12.82 -5.83
C ARG A 188 -0.75 -11.44 -5.18
N VAL A 189 -1.61 -10.51 -5.55
CA VAL A 189 -1.76 -9.24 -4.83
C VAL A 189 -2.42 -9.50 -3.49
N ALA A 190 -1.85 -8.96 -2.42
CA ALA A 190 -2.41 -9.13 -1.08
C ALA A 190 -3.80 -8.45 -0.99
N PRO A 191 -4.76 -9.03 -0.24
CA PRO A 191 -6.08 -8.47 -0.07
C PRO A 191 -6.08 -7.05 0.50
N PRO A 192 -7.07 -6.20 0.18
CA PRO A 192 -7.10 -4.81 0.67
C PRO A 192 -7.36 -4.69 2.17
N TYR A 193 -8.15 -5.57 2.75
CA TYR A 193 -8.60 -5.49 4.14
C TYR A 193 -7.50 -5.63 5.19
N GLY A 194 -6.33 -6.19 4.85
CA GLY A 194 -5.17 -6.22 5.75
C GLY A 194 -4.34 -4.93 5.76
N LEU A 195 -4.63 -3.96 4.86
CA LEU A 195 -3.86 -2.73 4.72
C LEU A 195 -4.51 -1.59 5.49
N HIS A 196 -3.75 -0.98 6.41
CA HIS A 196 -4.20 0.12 7.25
C HIS A 196 -3.25 1.32 7.10
N LEU A 197 -3.81 2.49 6.81
CA LEU A 197 -3.10 3.76 6.99
C LEU A 197 -3.17 4.10 8.48
N VAL A 198 -2.03 4.03 9.16
CA VAL A 198 -1.98 4.18 10.62
C VAL A 198 -1.61 5.60 11.03
N ASP A 199 -0.77 6.24 10.22
CA ASP A 199 -0.25 7.55 10.57
C ASP A 199 0.13 8.36 9.33
N VAL A 200 -0.10 9.67 9.39
CA VAL A 200 0.32 10.65 8.38
C VAL A 200 0.94 11.83 9.09
N SER A 201 2.23 12.05 8.91
CA SER A 201 2.92 13.15 9.54
C SER A 201 3.11 14.34 8.60
N TYR A 202 3.01 15.52 9.15
CA TYR A 202 3.25 16.81 8.51
C TYR A 202 4.31 17.58 9.29
N ASP A 203 4.85 18.63 8.69
CA ASP A 203 5.73 19.54 9.41
C ASP A 203 4.89 20.30 10.46
N PRO A 204 5.31 20.37 11.72
CA PRO A 204 4.62 21.15 12.74
C PRO A 204 4.40 22.61 12.35
N VAL A 205 5.26 23.19 11.52
CA VAL A 205 5.13 24.56 11.02
C VAL A 205 3.84 24.76 10.21
N ASP A 206 3.32 23.72 9.57
CA ASP A 206 2.08 23.78 8.78
C ASP A 206 0.83 24.07 9.65
N PHE A 207 0.93 23.84 10.96
CA PHE A 207 -0.14 24.04 11.95
C PHE A 207 0.05 25.34 12.76
N VAL A 208 1.09 26.10 12.50
CA VAL A 208 1.31 27.42 13.13
C VAL A 208 0.54 28.47 12.35
N ASN A 209 -0.29 29.22 13.05
CA ASN A 209 -1.05 30.34 12.47
C ASN A 209 -0.36 31.67 12.80
N PRO A 210 -0.03 32.54 11.79
CA PRO A 210 -0.26 32.37 10.35
C PRO A 210 0.76 31.42 9.71
N ASN A 211 0.27 30.54 8.86
CA ASN A 211 1.11 29.65 8.07
C ASN A 211 1.83 30.47 6.96
N PRO A 212 3.13 30.22 6.69
CA PRO A 212 3.90 30.95 5.69
C PRO A 212 3.43 30.74 4.23
N TYR A 213 2.61 29.75 3.97
CA TYR A 213 2.12 29.46 2.61
C TYR A 213 1.01 30.39 2.18
N VAL A 214 1.18 31.03 1.06
CA VAL A 214 0.15 31.86 0.41
C VAL A 214 -0.12 31.26 -0.98
N ASP A 215 -1.36 30.94 -1.27
CA ASP A 215 -1.82 30.44 -2.59
C ASP A 215 -1.05 29.23 -3.13
N ASN A 216 -0.72 28.26 -2.31
CA ASN A 216 0.11 27.09 -2.66
C ASN A 216 1.53 27.46 -3.19
N LYS A 217 1.93 28.69 -3.07
CA LYS A 217 3.28 29.12 -3.42
C LYS A 217 4.15 29.08 -2.18
N VAL A 218 5.16 28.24 -2.19
CA VAL A 218 6.26 28.37 -1.23
C VAL A 218 6.96 29.68 -1.55
N ILE A 219 6.98 30.63 -0.62
CA ILE A 219 7.80 31.83 -0.77
C ILE A 219 9.25 31.39 -0.61
N VAL A 220 9.90 31.09 -1.70
CA VAL A 220 11.35 30.84 -1.69
C VAL A 220 12.03 32.20 -1.64
N VAL A 221 12.46 32.57 -0.45
CA VAL A 221 13.37 33.73 -0.28
C VAL A 221 14.77 33.22 -0.63
N GLY A 222 15.12 33.29 -1.90
CA GLY A 222 16.45 32.93 -2.38
C GLY A 222 16.60 33.31 -3.85
N GLU A 223 17.70 33.95 -4.18
CA GLU A 223 18.05 34.38 -5.55
C GLU A 223 18.40 33.19 -6.49
N ASP A 224 18.04 31.96 -6.14
CA ASP A 224 18.52 30.75 -6.79
C ASP A 224 17.42 30.15 -7.70
N GLY A 225 17.45 30.50 -9.00
CA GLY A 225 16.50 30.02 -10.03
C GLY A 225 16.38 28.48 -10.15
N THR A 226 17.31 27.72 -9.58
CA THR A 226 17.28 26.25 -9.59
C THR A 226 16.22 25.67 -8.65
N MET A 227 15.92 26.33 -7.53
CA MET A 227 14.87 25.88 -6.59
C MET A 227 13.45 26.12 -7.15
N LYS A 228 13.24 27.23 -7.86
CA LYS A 228 11.95 27.52 -8.49
C LYS A 228 11.59 26.48 -9.55
N GLU A 229 12.53 26.09 -10.34
CA GLU A 229 12.34 25.07 -11.39
C GLU A 229 12.08 23.66 -10.79
N ARG A 230 12.71 23.31 -9.65
CA ARG A 230 12.43 22.05 -8.94
C ARG A 230 11.04 22.02 -8.32
N LEU A 231 10.55 23.12 -7.77
CA LEU A 231 9.21 23.23 -7.18
C LEU A 231 8.12 23.15 -8.26
N GLU A 232 8.31 23.83 -9.39
CA GLU A 232 7.39 23.77 -10.53
C GLU A 232 7.34 22.37 -11.14
N LYS A 233 8.48 21.69 -11.31
CA LYS A 233 8.52 20.30 -11.81
C LYS A 233 7.91 19.30 -10.84
N ASN A 234 8.07 19.49 -9.53
CA ASN A 234 7.41 18.64 -8.53
C ASN A 234 5.91 18.89 -8.47
N LEU A 235 5.48 20.16 -8.60
CA LEU A 235 4.06 20.52 -8.64
C LEU A 235 3.36 20.01 -9.91
N ASP A 236 4.04 19.98 -11.04
CA ASP A 236 3.50 19.45 -12.29
C ASP A 236 3.42 17.91 -12.24
N ALA A 237 4.41 17.25 -11.68
CA ALA A 237 4.35 15.81 -11.44
C ALA A 237 3.26 15.44 -10.43
N GLU A 238 3.07 16.23 -9.37
CA GLU A 238 2.02 16.04 -8.38
C GLU A 238 0.63 16.46 -8.90
N LYS A 239 0.53 17.42 -9.83
CA LYS A 239 -0.72 17.71 -10.57
C LYS A 239 -1.10 16.56 -11.50
N GLU A 240 -0.11 15.97 -12.20
CA GLU A 240 -0.34 14.77 -12.99
C GLU A 240 -0.76 13.58 -12.11
N GLU A 241 -0.21 13.42 -10.90
CA GLU A 241 -0.67 12.43 -9.93
C GLU A 241 -2.10 12.74 -9.41
N ARG A 242 -2.45 14.00 -9.16
CA ARG A 242 -3.81 14.39 -8.74
C ARG A 242 -4.85 14.11 -9.81
N GLU A 243 -4.59 14.51 -11.06
CA GLU A 243 -5.49 14.20 -12.17
C GLU A 243 -5.63 12.68 -12.40
N LEU A 244 -4.63 11.91 -11.97
CA LEU A 244 -4.66 10.45 -12.00
C LEU A 244 -5.52 9.87 -10.87
N ASP A 245 -5.48 10.46 -9.67
CA ASP A 245 -6.24 9.99 -8.50
C ASP A 245 -7.72 10.47 -8.50
N GLU A 246 -8.00 11.69 -8.96
CA GLU A 246 -9.37 12.22 -9.03
C GLU A 246 -10.25 11.45 -10.03
N ASN A 247 -9.66 10.97 -11.11
CA ASN A 247 -10.37 10.10 -12.07
C ASN A 247 -10.56 8.65 -11.57
N ASP A 248 -9.95 8.25 -10.41
CA ASP A 248 -10.14 6.92 -9.82
C ASP A 248 -11.35 6.85 -8.89
N GLU A 249 -11.79 7.99 -8.37
CA GLU A 249 -12.99 8.05 -7.52
C GLU A 249 -14.29 7.97 -8.35
N GLU A 250 -14.24 8.33 -9.64
CA GLU A 250 -15.42 8.22 -10.53
C GLU A 250 -15.61 6.82 -11.14
N ASP A 251 -14.55 6.02 -11.26
CA ASP A 251 -14.62 4.66 -11.84
C ASP A 251 -14.62 3.51 -10.80
N GLY A 252 -14.68 3.83 -9.53
CA GLY A 252 -14.57 2.85 -8.46
C GLY A 252 -15.91 2.43 -7.90
N ASP A 253 -16.58 1.50 -8.47
CA ASP A 253 -17.38 0.45 -7.82
C ASP A 253 -18.11 -0.37 -8.88
N GLY A 254 -17.43 -1.31 -9.45
CA GLY A 254 -17.97 -2.33 -10.35
C GLY A 254 -17.36 -3.69 -10.08
N ASP A 255 -17.98 -4.47 -9.26
CA ASP A 255 -18.17 -5.94 -9.25
C ASP A 255 -17.08 -6.91 -9.76
N GLU A 256 -15.85 -6.53 -10.02
CA GLU A 256 -14.81 -7.49 -10.46
C GLU A 256 -14.22 -8.38 -9.34
N LEU A 257 -14.51 -8.10 -8.08
CA LEU A 257 -13.97 -8.88 -6.96
C LEU A 257 -14.64 -10.24 -6.73
N LEU A 258 -15.81 -10.48 -7.30
CA LEU A 258 -16.58 -11.71 -7.08
C LEU A 258 -16.37 -12.79 -8.15
N GLU A 259 -15.88 -12.46 -9.34
CA GLU A 259 -15.70 -13.47 -10.41
C GLU A 259 -14.39 -14.26 -10.34
N ASN A 260 -13.35 -13.69 -9.76
CA ASN A 260 -12.06 -14.40 -9.66
C ASN A 260 -12.02 -15.48 -8.58
N ASP A 261 -12.87 -15.39 -7.54
CA ASP A 261 -12.95 -16.45 -6.52
C ASP A 261 -13.78 -17.67 -6.99
N ARG A 262 -14.65 -17.54 -7.99
CA ARG A 262 -15.45 -18.65 -8.52
C ARG A 262 -14.71 -19.56 -9.51
N ARG A 263 -13.64 -19.09 -10.14
CA ARG A 263 -12.87 -19.91 -11.12
C ARG A 263 -11.90 -20.91 -10.50
N ILE A 264 -11.64 -20.85 -9.20
CA ILE A 264 -10.69 -21.75 -8.52
C ILE A 264 -11.36 -23.03 -8.00
N VAL A 265 -12.68 -23.08 -7.93
CA VAL A 265 -13.43 -24.24 -7.40
C VAL A 265 -13.77 -25.28 -8.47
N GLY A 266 -13.54 -24.99 -9.75
CA GLY A 266 -14.05 -25.81 -10.87
C GLY A 266 -13.09 -26.83 -11.49
N SER A 267 -11.84 -26.98 -11.04
CA SER A 267 -10.86 -27.85 -11.74
C SER A 267 -10.16 -28.89 -10.85
N SER A 268 -10.92 -29.55 -9.97
CA SER A 268 -10.42 -30.74 -9.27
C SER A 268 -11.45 -31.87 -9.23
N GLN A 269 -11.90 -32.27 -10.41
CA GLN A 269 -12.50 -33.60 -10.64
C GLN A 269 -12.30 -33.94 -12.12
N ARG A 270 -11.17 -34.58 -12.41
CA ARG A 270 -10.97 -35.68 -13.35
C ARG A 270 -9.56 -36.24 -13.20
#